data_a0f2eac9d6ff3e8e3a180a66bdefd3f6
#
_entry.id   a0f2eac9d6ff3e8e3a180a66bdefd3f6
#
_cell.length_a   1.000
_cell.length_b   1.000
_cell.length_c   1.000
_cell.angle_alpha   90.00
_cell.angle_beta   90.00
_cell.angle_gamma   90.00
#
_symmetry.space_group_name_H-M   'P 1'
#
loop_
_entity.id
_entity.type
_entity.pdbx_description
1 polymer ?
#
loop_
_entity_poly.entity_id
_entity_poly.type
_entity_poly.pdbx_seq_one_letter_code
_entity_poly.pdbx_strand_id
1 'polypeptide(L)' 'MVSTRQTIQISKPQRATNDSYRTVEREEVLAVAFRDFVQVALTAGWNEPEVALTLADIADDYVMALAGRVVEK' A
#
# COMPACT_ATOMS: atom_id res chain seq x y z
N MET A 1 24.39 -2.75 -18.42
CA MET A 1 23.60 -1.95 -18.15
C MET A 1 22.72 -2.19 -17.03
N VAL A 2 22.36 -1.36 -16.45
CA VAL A 2 21.65 -1.50 -15.31
C VAL A 2 20.21 -1.37 -15.51
N SER A 3 19.50 -2.23 -14.95
CA SER A 3 18.16 -2.15 -15.03
C SER A 3 17.67 -1.15 -14.10
N THR A 4 16.84 -0.28 -14.52
CA THR A 4 16.32 0.71 -13.65
C THR A 4 15.03 0.25 -13.12
N ARG A 5 14.97 -0.91 -12.62
CA ARG A 5 13.78 -1.40 -12.06
C ARG A 5 13.42 -0.60 -10.84
N GLN A 6 12.21 -0.10 -10.78
CA GLN A 6 11.76 0.60 -9.61
C GLN A 6 11.21 -0.38 -8.62
N THR A 7 11.62 -0.24 -7.39
CA THR A 7 11.17 -1.12 -6.34
C THR A 7 10.48 -0.30 -5.27
N ILE A 8 9.26 -0.66 -4.94
CA ILE A 8 8.53 0.01 -3.89
C ILE A 8 9.02 -0.56 -2.58
N GLN A 9 9.50 0.31 -1.71
CA GLN A 9 10.06 -0.13 -0.46
C GLN A 9 9.19 0.30 0.69
N ILE A 10 9.01 -0.58 1.62
CA ILE A 10 8.21 -0.32 2.80
C ILE A 10 9.09 -0.52 4.01
N SER A 11 9.26 0.52 4.80
CA SER A 11 10.09 0.46 5.97
C SER A 11 9.48 -0.45 7.01
N LYS A 12 10.34 -1.13 7.77
CA LYS A 12 9.84 -1.96 8.86
C LYS A 12 9.30 -1.09 9.97
N PRO A 13 8.41 -1.61 10.77
CA PRO A 13 7.91 -0.86 11.91
C PRO A 13 9.02 -0.55 12.88
N GLN A 14 9.04 0.66 13.38
CA GLN A 14 9.96 1.07 14.42
C GLN A 14 9.30 1.04 15.79
N ARG A 15 7.97 1.04 15.82
CA ARG A 15 7.26 1.10 17.08
C ARG A 15 6.57 -0.21 17.35
N ALA A 16 6.41 -0.54 18.63
CA ALA A 16 5.74 -1.77 19.02
C ALA A 16 4.28 -1.73 18.63
N THR A 17 3.69 -2.88 18.47
CA THR A 17 2.30 -2.99 18.06
C THR A 17 1.36 -2.22 18.96
N ASN A 18 1.64 -2.19 20.25
CA ASN A 18 0.76 -1.50 21.19
C ASN A 18 1.17 -0.07 21.47
N ASP A 19 2.14 0.48 20.73
CA ASP A 19 2.53 1.86 20.89
C ASP A 19 1.43 2.74 20.30
N SER A 20 1.10 3.82 21.01
CA SER A 20 0.01 4.68 20.57
C SER A 20 0.34 5.40 19.27
N TYR A 21 1.60 5.51 18.91
CA TYR A 21 1.99 6.15 17.67
C TYR A 21 2.14 5.16 16.51
N ARG A 22 1.82 3.91 16.73
CA ARG A 22 1.95 2.90 15.68
C ARG A 22 1.07 3.22 14.49
N THR A 23 -0.13 3.75 14.74
CA THR A 23 -1.03 4.10 13.65
C THR A 23 -0.46 5.22 12.78
N VAL A 24 0.11 6.23 13.41
CA VAL A 24 0.70 7.34 12.67
C VAL A 24 1.88 6.83 11.83
N GLU A 25 2.72 6.04 12.44
CA GLU A 25 3.85 5.47 11.72
C GLU A 25 3.39 4.66 10.53
N ARG A 26 2.40 3.81 10.74
CA ARG A 26 1.87 2.97 9.67
C ARG A 26 1.35 3.81 8.52
N GLU A 27 0.59 4.84 8.85
CA GLU A 27 0.05 5.71 7.80
C GLU A 27 1.14 6.41 7.02
N GLU A 28 2.16 6.88 7.69
CA GLU A 28 3.24 7.57 7.00
C GLU A 28 4.00 6.65 6.08
N VAL A 29 4.33 5.47 6.58
CA VAL A 29 5.10 4.51 5.80
C VAL A 29 4.32 4.07 4.59
N LEU A 30 3.05 3.75 4.78
CA LEU A 30 2.25 3.25 3.67
C LEU A 30 1.87 4.34 2.69
N ALA A 31 1.73 5.59 3.17
CA ALA A 31 1.45 6.68 2.26
C ALA A 31 2.61 6.93 1.30
N VAL A 32 3.83 6.83 1.81
CA VAL A 32 5.00 6.98 0.94
C VAL A 32 5.02 5.86 -0.11
N ALA A 33 4.80 4.63 0.33
CA ALA A 33 4.80 3.50 -0.60
C ALA A 33 3.69 3.64 -1.63
N PHE A 34 2.54 4.14 -1.19
CA PHE A 34 1.41 4.32 -2.10
C PHE A 34 1.74 5.35 -3.18
N ARG A 35 2.34 6.46 -2.78
CA ARG A 35 2.71 7.48 -3.76
C ARG A 35 3.73 6.95 -4.74
N ASP A 36 4.68 6.16 -4.26
CA ASP A 36 5.66 5.55 -5.15
C ASP A 36 4.99 4.60 -6.14
N PHE A 37 4.03 3.82 -5.65
CA PHE A 37 3.30 2.92 -6.51
C PHE A 37 2.57 3.69 -7.60
N VAL A 38 1.91 4.78 -7.22
CA VAL A 38 1.19 5.58 -8.19
C VAL A 38 2.14 6.12 -9.25
N GLN A 39 3.32 6.59 -8.84
CA GLN A 39 4.29 7.09 -9.81
C GLN A 39 4.73 6.02 -10.79
N VAL A 40 4.94 4.81 -10.30
CA VAL A 40 5.30 3.70 -11.18
C VAL A 40 4.18 3.44 -12.19
N ALA A 41 2.94 3.46 -11.73
CA ALA A 41 1.80 3.23 -12.62
C ALA A 41 1.66 4.33 -13.65
N LEU A 42 1.88 5.58 -13.24
CA LEU A 42 1.80 6.70 -14.20
C LEU A 42 2.90 6.61 -15.23
N THR A 43 4.08 6.23 -14.81
CA THR A 43 5.19 6.05 -15.74
C THR A 43 4.88 4.96 -16.75
N ALA A 44 4.16 3.94 -16.33
CA ALA A 44 3.76 2.86 -17.22
C ALA A 44 2.65 3.28 -18.19
N GLY A 45 2.02 4.42 -17.93
CA GLY A 45 1.00 4.92 -18.85
C GLY A 45 -0.40 4.91 -18.31
N TRP A 46 -0.59 4.55 -17.05
CA TRP A 46 -1.92 4.51 -16.48
C TRP A 46 -2.33 5.89 -15.99
N ASN A 47 -3.61 6.11 -15.95
CA ASN A 47 -4.20 7.38 -15.58
C ASN A 47 -4.34 7.45 -14.07
N GLU A 48 -4.02 8.58 -13.48
CA GLU A 48 -3.95 8.68 -12.03
C GLU A 48 -5.28 8.41 -11.35
N PRO A 49 -6.40 9.03 -11.74
CA PRO A 49 -7.66 8.72 -11.07
C PRO A 49 -8.05 7.26 -11.21
N GLU A 50 -7.78 6.66 -12.35
CA GLU A 50 -8.10 5.25 -12.54
C GLU A 50 -7.28 4.38 -11.60
N VAL A 51 -6.00 4.70 -11.46
CA VAL A 51 -5.13 3.93 -10.58
C VAL A 51 -5.63 4.06 -9.15
N ALA A 52 -5.94 5.28 -8.71
CA ALA A 52 -6.37 5.49 -7.34
C ALA A 52 -7.68 4.77 -7.04
N LEU A 53 -8.64 4.87 -7.94
CA LEU A 53 -9.92 4.21 -7.72
C LEU A 53 -9.79 2.70 -7.74
N THR A 54 -8.99 2.19 -8.64
CA THR A 54 -8.80 0.74 -8.72
C THR A 54 -8.09 0.21 -7.49
N LEU A 55 -7.10 0.96 -7.00
CA LEU A 55 -6.40 0.53 -5.80
C LEU A 55 -7.32 0.53 -4.59
N ALA A 56 -8.21 1.51 -4.50
CA ALA A 56 -9.18 1.53 -3.42
C ALA A 56 -10.07 0.30 -3.47
N ASP A 57 -10.52 -0.07 -4.66
CA ASP A 57 -11.35 -1.26 -4.83
C ASP A 57 -10.58 -2.53 -4.46
N ILE A 58 -9.34 -2.62 -4.89
CA ILE A 58 -8.53 -3.79 -4.60
C ILE A 58 -8.32 -3.91 -3.09
N ALA A 59 -8.03 -2.78 -2.43
CA ALA A 59 -7.82 -2.80 -1.00
C ALA A 59 -9.10 -3.19 -0.27
N ASP A 60 -10.23 -2.69 -0.73
CA ASP A 60 -11.51 -3.01 -0.13
C ASP A 60 -11.82 -4.50 -0.25
N ASP A 61 -11.61 -5.05 -1.43
CA ASP A 61 -11.82 -6.47 -1.64
C ASP A 61 -10.90 -7.31 -0.77
N TYR A 62 -9.68 -6.84 -0.60
CA TYR A 62 -8.73 -7.55 0.23
C TYR A 62 -9.18 -7.55 1.69
N VAL A 63 -9.67 -6.41 2.16
CA VAL A 63 -10.19 -6.31 3.51
C VAL A 63 -11.36 -7.25 3.71
N MET A 64 -12.25 -7.32 2.74
CA MET A 64 -13.39 -8.22 2.82
C MET A 64 -12.94 -9.69 2.85
N ALA A 65 -11.92 -10.01 2.10
CA ALA A 65 -11.39 -11.37 2.10
C ALA A 65 -10.77 -11.71 3.45
N LEU A 66 -10.07 -10.74 4.05
CA LEU A 66 -9.50 -10.95 5.36
C LEU A 66 -10.58 -11.17 6.40
N ALA A 67 -11.66 -10.39 6.33
CA ALA A 67 -12.75 -10.52 7.27
C ALA A 67 -13.40 -11.89 7.14
N GLY A 68 -13.54 -12.37 5.92
CA GLY A 68 -14.10 -13.71 5.70
C GLY A 68 -13.24 -14.79 6.28
N ARG A 69 -11.92 -14.64 6.13
CA ARG A 69 -11.03 -15.66 6.70
C ARG A 69 -11.06 -15.66 8.22
N VAL A 70 -11.21 -14.50 8.81
CA VAL A 70 -11.26 -14.42 10.25
C VAL A 70 -12.52 -15.04 10.80
N VAL A 71 -13.62 -14.79 10.12
CA VAL A 71 -14.90 -15.29 10.59
C VAL A 71 -15.05 -16.77 10.33
N GLU A 72 -14.48 -17.25 9.26
CA GLU A 72 -14.66 -18.62 8.90
C GLU A 72 -13.88 -19.50 9.79
N LYS A 73 -14.42 -20.54 10.28
CA LYS A 73 -13.68 -21.40 11.16
C LYS A 73 -13.51 -22.75 10.58
#